data_1a000b40bea285cf0a1a6a56361ead6e
#
_entry.id   1a000b40bea285cf0a1a6a56361ead6e
#
_cell.length_a   1.000
_cell.length_b   1.000
_cell.length_c   1.000
_cell.angle_alpha   90.00
_cell.angle_beta   90.00
_cell.angle_gamma   90.00
#
_symmetry.space_group_name_H-M   'P 1'
#
loop_
_entity.id
_entity.type
_entity.pdbx_description
1 polymer ?
#
loop_
_entity_poly.entity_id
_entity_poly.type
_entity_poly.pdbx_seq_one_letter_code
_entity_poly.pdbx_strand_id
1 'polypeptide(L)'
;MLLVFGGSLGARHINEAVVALKDELLARPNLHIVHITGPKELDAVTEALALTDDEARRWHLLGYQDRMGETLAAADAIVSRAGATSLAEISALAIPALLVPYPLATADHQTTNARAWVESGAAFMMPDDELGSDEFKAKLFALIDDASVREGMVAAARAQQTGEAAAALADVVVGVATAR
;
A
#
# COMPACT_ATOMS: atom_id res chain seq x y z
N MET A 1 5.00 -11.79 -0.19
CA MET A 1 3.53 -11.57 -0.27
C MET A 1 3.26 -10.12 -0.70
N LEU A 2 2.44 -9.92 -1.71
CA LEU A 2 1.91 -8.61 -2.11
C LEU A 2 0.57 -8.38 -1.41
N LEU A 3 0.42 -7.25 -0.72
CA LEU A 3 -0.84 -6.81 -0.15
C LEU A 3 -1.42 -5.67 -0.99
N VAL A 4 -2.66 -5.82 -1.45
CA VAL A 4 -3.39 -4.80 -2.21
C VAL A 4 -4.62 -4.36 -1.43
N PHE A 5 -4.77 -3.06 -1.17
CA PHE A 5 -5.94 -2.54 -0.49
C PHE A 5 -6.18 -1.04 -0.76
N GLY A 6 -7.43 -0.62 -0.67
CA GLY A 6 -7.85 0.77 -0.95
C GLY A 6 -8.29 1.58 0.27
N GLY A 7 -8.14 1.03 1.47
CA GLY A 7 -8.77 1.56 2.68
C GLY A 7 -10.17 0.97 2.90
N SER A 8 -10.88 1.42 3.93
CA SER A 8 -12.13 0.81 4.42
C SER A 8 -13.28 0.76 3.39
N LEU A 9 -13.27 1.63 2.39
CA LEU A 9 -14.30 1.68 1.35
C LEU A 9 -13.90 0.96 0.06
N GLY A 10 -12.67 0.43 -0.01
CA GLY A 10 -12.09 -0.14 -1.23
C GLY A 10 -11.54 0.93 -2.17
N ALA A 11 -11.03 0.49 -3.30
CA ALA A 11 -10.52 1.35 -4.36
C ALA A 11 -10.71 0.68 -5.72
N ARG A 12 -11.82 0.95 -6.37
CA ARG A 12 -12.19 0.31 -7.65
C ARG A 12 -11.06 0.36 -8.69
N HIS A 13 -10.47 1.51 -8.94
CA HIS A 13 -9.42 1.66 -9.95
C HIS A 13 -8.16 0.84 -9.61
N ILE A 14 -7.78 0.75 -8.33
CA ILE A 14 -6.69 -0.13 -7.91
C ILE A 14 -7.07 -1.59 -8.16
N ASN A 15 -8.29 -1.99 -7.79
CA ASN A 15 -8.78 -3.35 -8.02
C ASN A 15 -8.73 -3.70 -9.51
N GLU A 16 -9.30 -2.86 -10.37
CA GLU A 16 -9.33 -3.05 -11.82
C GLU A 16 -7.93 -3.15 -12.42
N ALA A 17 -7.01 -2.27 -12.03
CA ALA A 17 -5.65 -2.27 -12.52
C ALA A 17 -4.86 -3.53 -12.13
N VAL A 18 -5.04 -4.01 -10.89
CA VAL A 18 -4.37 -5.23 -10.43
C VAL A 18 -5.00 -6.48 -11.06
N VAL A 19 -6.32 -6.52 -11.22
CA VAL A 19 -7.04 -7.60 -11.91
C VAL A 19 -6.59 -7.73 -13.37
N ALA A 20 -6.41 -6.62 -14.08
CA ALA A 20 -5.93 -6.59 -15.45
C ALA A 20 -4.55 -7.24 -15.65
N LEU A 21 -3.74 -7.33 -14.58
CA LEU A 21 -2.42 -7.96 -14.57
C LEU A 21 -2.42 -9.40 -14.05
N LYS A 22 -3.60 -10.05 -13.96
CA LYS A 22 -3.76 -11.40 -13.40
C LYS A 22 -2.72 -12.38 -13.91
N ASP A 23 -2.64 -12.56 -15.22
CA ASP A 23 -1.81 -13.59 -15.83
C ASP A 23 -0.33 -13.34 -15.55
N GLU A 24 0.09 -12.08 -15.63
CA GLU A 24 1.48 -11.69 -15.38
C GLU A 24 1.87 -11.83 -13.91
N LEU A 25 0.97 -11.51 -12.98
CA LEU A 25 1.18 -11.71 -11.55
C LEU A 25 1.25 -13.21 -11.21
N LEU A 26 0.32 -14.01 -11.72
CA LEU A 26 0.28 -15.45 -11.48
C LEU A 26 1.40 -16.23 -12.20
N ALA A 27 2.01 -15.66 -13.24
CA ALA A 27 3.21 -16.23 -13.85
C ALA A 27 4.42 -16.31 -12.89
N ARG A 28 4.34 -15.62 -11.74
CA ARG A 28 5.36 -15.65 -10.67
C ARG A 28 5.02 -16.74 -9.65
N PRO A 29 5.69 -17.92 -9.67
CA PRO A 29 5.24 -19.08 -8.89
C PRO A 29 5.29 -18.87 -7.37
N ASN A 30 6.15 -17.98 -6.89
CA ASN A 30 6.34 -17.70 -5.46
C ASN A 30 5.60 -16.44 -4.99
N LEU A 31 4.82 -15.80 -5.86
CA LEU A 31 4.02 -14.65 -5.49
C LEU A 31 2.71 -15.09 -4.83
N HIS A 32 2.50 -14.65 -3.61
CA HIS A 32 1.21 -14.71 -2.92
C HIS A 32 0.61 -13.32 -2.85
N ILE A 33 -0.69 -13.21 -3.08
CA ILE A 33 -1.41 -11.95 -3.11
C ILE A 33 -2.54 -12.00 -2.09
N VAL A 34 -2.61 -11.02 -1.22
CA VAL A 34 -3.78 -10.74 -0.39
C VAL A 34 -4.39 -9.45 -0.94
N HIS A 35 -5.62 -9.56 -1.46
CA HIS A 35 -6.31 -8.45 -2.11
C HIS A 35 -7.58 -8.11 -1.34
N ILE A 36 -7.56 -6.99 -0.62
CA ILE A 36 -8.69 -6.48 0.15
C ILE A 36 -9.42 -5.47 -0.74
N THR A 37 -10.45 -5.94 -1.38
CA THR A 37 -11.17 -5.20 -2.44
C THR A 37 -12.08 -4.10 -1.93
N GLY A 38 -12.47 -4.18 -0.66
CA GLY A 38 -13.62 -3.49 -0.12
C GLY A 38 -14.91 -4.33 -0.30
N PRO A 39 -15.84 -4.30 0.66
CA PRO A 39 -17.00 -5.19 0.67
C PRO A 39 -17.93 -5.02 -0.54
N LYS A 40 -17.98 -3.83 -1.12
CA LYS A 40 -18.85 -3.53 -2.28
C LYS A 40 -18.28 -4.02 -3.61
N GLU A 41 -16.97 -4.23 -3.70
CA GLU A 41 -16.29 -4.60 -4.93
C GLU A 41 -15.93 -6.10 -4.96
N LEU A 42 -16.11 -6.83 -3.85
CA LEU A 42 -15.69 -8.23 -3.71
C LEU A 42 -16.27 -9.13 -4.81
N ASP A 43 -17.58 -9.07 -5.03
CA ASP A 43 -18.25 -9.92 -6.00
C ASP A 43 -17.78 -9.61 -7.43
N ALA A 44 -17.69 -8.33 -7.79
CA ALA A 44 -17.23 -7.90 -9.11
C ALA A 44 -15.76 -8.31 -9.38
N VAL A 45 -14.89 -8.16 -8.39
CA VAL A 45 -13.49 -8.58 -8.50
C VAL A 45 -13.36 -10.11 -8.56
N THR A 46 -14.17 -10.84 -7.80
CA THR A 46 -14.19 -12.31 -7.84
C THR A 46 -14.59 -12.81 -9.24
N GLU A 47 -15.63 -12.24 -9.81
CA GLU A 47 -16.08 -12.57 -11.17
C GLU A 47 -15.03 -12.22 -12.23
N ALA A 48 -14.43 -11.03 -12.13
CA ALA A 48 -13.43 -10.57 -13.10
C ALA A 48 -12.14 -11.40 -13.04
N LEU A 49 -11.69 -11.80 -11.87
CA LEU A 49 -10.51 -12.67 -11.70
C LEU A 49 -10.79 -14.10 -12.14
N ALA A 50 -11.99 -14.62 -11.91
CA ALA A 50 -12.36 -16.01 -12.24
C ALA A 50 -11.24 -17.01 -11.91
N LEU A 51 -10.74 -16.97 -10.68
CA LEU A 51 -9.60 -17.80 -10.25
C LEU A 51 -9.97 -19.28 -10.27
N THR A 52 -9.06 -20.10 -10.78
CA THR A 52 -9.11 -21.55 -10.57
C THR A 52 -8.76 -21.89 -9.10
N ASP A 53 -9.06 -23.11 -8.66
CA ASP A 53 -8.73 -23.57 -7.30
C ASP A 53 -7.22 -23.49 -6.99
N ASP A 54 -6.37 -23.72 -7.98
CA ASP A 54 -4.91 -23.60 -7.82
C ASP A 54 -4.44 -22.15 -7.73
N GLU A 55 -5.03 -21.25 -8.52
CA GLU A 55 -4.75 -19.82 -8.45
C GLU A 55 -5.22 -19.22 -7.13
N ALA A 56 -6.39 -19.63 -6.64
CA ALA A 56 -6.95 -19.20 -5.36
C ALA A 56 -6.10 -19.58 -4.14
N ARG A 57 -5.18 -20.55 -4.27
CA ARG A 57 -4.20 -20.86 -3.22
C ARG A 57 -3.15 -19.78 -3.05
N ARG A 58 -2.95 -18.94 -4.05
CA ARG A 58 -1.93 -17.88 -4.07
C ARG A 58 -2.52 -16.48 -4.16
N TRP A 59 -3.78 -16.35 -4.52
CA TRP A 59 -4.47 -15.06 -4.60
C TRP A 59 -5.71 -15.09 -3.71
N HIS A 60 -5.62 -14.50 -2.53
CA HIS A 60 -6.67 -14.47 -1.54
C HIS A 60 -7.47 -13.17 -1.65
N LEU A 61 -8.77 -13.28 -1.94
CA LEU A 61 -9.69 -12.16 -2.00
C LEU A 61 -10.43 -11.99 -0.67
N LEU A 62 -10.45 -10.77 -0.17
CA LEU A 62 -11.17 -10.39 1.04
C LEU A 62 -11.97 -9.11 0.78
N GLY A 63 -13.24 -9.08 1.20
CA GLY A 63 -14.01 -7.84 1.18
C GLY A 63 -13.55 -6.87 2.27
N TYR A 64 -13.13 -7.40 3.41
CA TYR A 64 -12.64 -6.65 4.56
C TYR A 64 -11.66 -7.50 5.38
N GLN A 65 -10.77 -6.84 6.15
CA GLN A 65 -9.80 -7.51 7.01
C GLN A 65 -9.78 -6.87 8.40
N ASP A 66 -10.26 -7.61 9.40
CA ASP A 66 -10.31 -7.15 10.80
C ASP A 66 -8.92 -7.12 11.46
N ARG A 67 -8.02 -8.03 11.04
CA ARG A 67 -6.67 -8.17 11.60
C ARG A 67 -5.64 -7.52 10.70
N MET A 68 -5.87 -6.24 10.34
CA MET A 68 -5.04 -5.53 9.37
C MET A 68 -3.56 -5.45 9.78
N GLY A 69 -3.27 -5.25 11.08
CA GLY A 69 -1.89 -5.19 11.58
C GLY A 69 -1.09 -6.47 11.31
N GLU A 70 -1.71 -7.66 11.42
CA GLU A 70 -1.06 -8.92 11.13
C GLU A 70 -0.85 -9.11 9.63
N THR A 71 -1.82 -8.68 8.83
CA THR A 71 -1.72 -8.75 7.37
C THR A 71 -0.61 -7.82 6.85
N LEU A 72 -0.51 -6.61 7.40
CA LEU A 72 0.59 -5.69 7.11
C LEU A 72 1.94 -6.27 7.51
N ALA A 73 2.05 -6.84 8.71
CA ALA A 73 3.29 -7.45 9.19
C ALA A 73 3.77 -8.64 8.33
N ALA A 74 2.87 -9.29 7.60
CA ALA A 74 3.19 -10.39 6.69
C ALA A 74 3.51 -9.92 5.26
N ALA A 75 3.33 -8.64 4.94
CA ALA A 75 3.53 -8.11 3.60
C ALA A 75 5.00 -7.80 3.30
N ASP A 76 5.49 -8.25 2.14
CA ASP A 76 6.80 -7.86 1.59
C ASP A 76 6.70 -6.59 0.74
N ALA A 77 5.50 -6.32 0.20
CA ALA A 77 5.22 -5.18 -0.65
C ALA A 77 3.72 -4.81 -0.58
N ILE A 78 3.41 -3.54 -0.78
CA ILE A 78 2.04 -3.01 -0.70
C ILE A 78 1.68 -2.18 -1.93
N VAL A 79 0.43 -2.31 -2.39
CA VAL A 79 -0.25 -1.33 -3.25
C VAL A 79 -1.43 -0.78 -2.48
N SER A 80 -1.47 0.53 -2.23
CA SER A 80 -2.57 1.11 -1.45
C SER A 80 -2.83 2.59 -1.75
N ARG A 81 -3.96 3.10 -1.24
CA ARG A 81 -4.19 4.54 -1.11
C ARG A 81 -3.23 5.16 -0.09
N ALA A 82 -3.00 6.48 -0.21
CA ALA A 82 -2.10 7.25 0.63
C ALA A 82 -2.82 7.98 1.80
N GLY A 83 -3.80 7.31 2.41
CA GLY A 83 -4.47 7.82 3.61
C GLY A 83 -3.50 7.88 4.81
N ALA A 84 -3.66 8.89 5.67
CA ALA A 84 -2.74 9.14 6.77
C ALA A 84 -2.58 7.92 7.71
N THR A 85 -3.68 7.24 8.04
CA THR A 85 -3.65 6.04 8.90
C THR A 85 -2.86 4.91 8.24
N SER A 86 -3.18 4.59 6.96
CA SER A 86 -2.47 3.53 6.23
C SER A 86 -0.98 3.84 6.09
N LEU A 87 -0.63 5.09 5.80
CA LEU A 87 0.78 5.50 5.73
C LEU A 87 1.50 5.39 7.07
N ALA A 88 0.84 5.74 8.18
CA ALA A 88 1.42 5.58 9.50
C ALA A 88 1.72 4.11 9.82
N GLU A 89 0.81 3.21 9.47
CA GLU A 89 0.98 1.75 9.66
C GLU A 89 2.08 1.18 8.75
N ILE A 90 2.08 1.55 7.45
CA ILE A 90 3.12 1.17 6.49
C ILE A 90 4.49 1.67 6.95
N SER A 91 4.54 2.91 7.43
CA SER A 91 5.73 3.53 7.99
C SER A 91 6.27 2.77 9.20
N ALA A 92 5.41 2.51 10.17
CA ALA A 92 5.81 1.83 11.41
C ALA A 92 6.45 0.47 11.15
N LEU A 93 6.05 -0.21 10.08
CA LEU A 93 6.57 -1.51 9.66
C LEU A 93 7.65 -1.41 8.57
N ALA A 94 7.94 -0.21 8.07
CA ALA A 94 8.88 0.04 6.97
C ALA A 94 8.61 -0.85 5.74
N ILE A 95 7.36 -0.99 5.32
CA ILE A 95 6.98 -1.87 4.22
C ILE A 95 7.12 -1.13 2.88
N PRO A 96 7.83 -1.69 1.89
CA PRO A 96 7.91 -1.15 0.53
C PRO A 96 6.53 -0.96 -0.08
N ALA A 97 6.26 0.20 -0.68
CA ALA A 97 4.92 0.53 -1.15
C ALA A 97 4.88 1.22 -2.52
N LEU A 98 3.83 0.91 -3.28
CA LEU A 98 3.35 1.70 -4.40
C LEU A 98 2.07 2.41 -3.96
N LEU A 99 2.17 3.71 -3.76
CA LEU A 99 1.09 4.55 -3.25
C LEU A 99 0.26 5.13 -4.40
N VAL A 100 -1.04 5.03 -4.28
CA VAL A 100 -2.01 5.57 -5.25
C VAL A 100 -2.91 6.57 -4.53
N PRO A 101 -2.57 7.87 -4.52
CA PRO A 101 -3.39 8.88 -3.86
C PRO A 101 -4.83 8.88 -4.39
N TYR A 102 -5.80 9.10 -3.50
CA TYR A 102 -7.20 9.22 -3.91
C TYR A 102 -7.43 10.60 -4.53
N PRO A 103 -7.87 10.71 -5.81
CA PRO A 103 -7.91 11.98 -6.53
C PRO A 103 -8.94 12.97 -5.99
N LEU A 104 -9.97 12.49 -5.28
CA LEU A 104 -11.00 13.33 -4.66
C LEU A 104 -10.76 13.57 -3.17
N ALA A 105 -9.53 13.34 -2.69
CA ALA A 105 -9.18 13.63 -1.31
C ALA A 105 -9.24 15.13 -1.03
N THR A 106 -9.87 15.52 0.08
CA THR A 106 -10.00 16.92 0.48
C THR A 106 -8.63 17.61 0.47
N ALA A 107 -8.53 18.76 -0.22
CA ALA A 107 -7.29 19.53 -0.34
C ALA A 107 -6.06 18.71 -0.83
N ASP A 108 -6.30 17.65 -1.60
CA ASP A 108 -5.26 16.77 -2.15
C ASP A 108 -4.24 16.24 -1.11
N HIS A 109 -4.73 16.03 0.13
CA HIS A 109 -3.85 15.62 1.23
C HIS A 109 -3.18 14.26 0.99
N GLN A 110 -3.79 13.35 0.21
CA GLN A 110 -3.19 12.04 -0.06
C GLN A 110 -1.98 12.14 -0.98
N THR A 111 -2.01 13.00 -1.99
CA THR A 111 -0.84 13.27 -2.84
C THR A 111 0.29 13.92 -2.02
N THR A 112 -0.04 14.86 -1.15
CA THR A 112 0.93 15.49 -0.26
C THR A 112 1.58 14.46 0.67
N ASN A 113 0.78 13.58 1.28
CA ASN A 113 1.27 12.51 2.12
C ASN A 113 2.21 11.55 1.36
N ALA A 114 1.79 11.09 0.17
CA ALA A 114 2.59 10.18 -0.64
C ALA A 114 3.91 10.81 -1.10
N ARG A 115 3.90 12.10 -1.46
CA ARG A 115 5.08 12.82 -1.97
C ARG A 115 6.25 12.78 -0.98
N ALA A 116 6.01 13.03 0.29
CA ALA A 116 7.05 12.98 1.31
C ALA A 116 7.75 11.61 1.38
N TRP A 117 6.99 10.52 1.16
CA TRP A 117 7.52 9.16 1.12
C TRP A 117 8.35 8.88 -0.15
N VAL A 118 7.89 9.39 -1.29
CA VAL A 118 8.59 9.24 -2.57
C VAL A 118 9.90 10.02 -2.56
N GLU A 119 9.87 11.26 -2.07
CA GLU A 119 11.07 12.13 -1.99
C GLU A 119 12.17 11.53 -1.10
N SER A 120 11.80 10.76 -0.11
CA SER A 120 12.74 10.03 0.73
C SER A 120 13.24 8.71 0.13
N GLY A 121 12.62 8.24 -0.94
CA GLY A 121 12.90 6.92 -1.55
C GLY A 121 12.22 5.74 -0.85
N ALA A 122 11.28 5.99 0.07
CA ALA A 122 10.60 4.94 0.82
C ALA A 122 9.40 4.32 0.10
N ALA A 123 8.92 4.93 -0.99
CA ALA A 123 7.82 4.41 -1.78
C ALA A 123 7.89 4.86 -3.25
N PHE A 124 7.17 4.16 -4.10
CA PHE A 124 6.72 4.68 -5.39
C PHE A 124 5.36 5.34 -5.24
N MET A 125 5.02 6.23 -6.19
CA MET A 125 3.69 6.79 -6.33
C MET A 125 3.20 6.66 -7.78
N MET A 126 1.89 6.48 -7.94
CA MET A 126 1.21 6.50 -9.23
C MET A 126 -0.09 7.29 -9.10
N PRO A 127 -0.36 8.25 -9.99
CA PRO A 127 -1.68 8.88 -10.09
C PRO A 127 -2.77 7.85 -10.40
N ASP A 128 -3.98 8.08 -9.88
CA ASP A 128 -5.11 7.16 -10.02
C ASP A 128 -5.55 6.94 -11.47
N ASP A 129 -5.45 7.98 -12.29
CA ASP A 129 -5.79 7.97 -13.73
C ASP A 129 -4.71 7.33 -14.62
N GLU A 130 -3.52 7.03 -14.06
CA GLU A 130 -2.41 6.37 -14.76
C GLU A 130 -2.26 4.88 -14.39
N LEU A 131 -3.18 4.30 -13.62
CA LEU A 131 -3.10 2.91 -13.15
C LEU A 131 -3.11 1.85 -14.27
N GLY A 132 -3.58 2.18 -15.47
CA GLY A 132 -3.52 1.29 -16.63
C GLY A 132 -2.25 1.43 -17.48
N SER A 133 -1.30 2.28 -17.07
CA SER A 133 -0.11 2.61 -17.86
C SER A 133 1.00 1.57 -17.74
N ASP A 134 1.92 1.57 -18.72
CA ASP A 134 3.15 0.79 -18.65
C ASP A 134 4.03 1.20 -17.47
N GLU A 135 3.95 2.46 -17.03
CA GLU A 135 4.70 2.96 -15.87
C GLU A 135 4.19 2.35 -14.57
N PHE A 136 2.85 2.25 -14.38
CA PHE A 136 2.28 1.52 -13.24
C PHE A 136 2.78 0.08 -13.20
N LYS A 137 2.71 -0.60 -14.34
CA LYS A 137 3.17 -1.99 -14.48
C LYS A 137 4.66 -2.11 -14.14
N ALA A 138 5.50 -1.22 -14.68
CA ALA A 138 6.93 -1.23 -14.41
C ALA A 138 7.24 -1.02 -12.92
N LYS A 139 6.59 -0.06 -12.25
CA LYS A 139 6.74 0.20 -10.81
C LYS A 139 6.27 -0.97 -9.96
N LEU A 140 5.11 -1.56 -10.30
CA LEU A 140 4.58 -2.72 -9.59
C LEU A 140 5.53 -3.92 -9.70
N PHE A 141 6.03 -4.20 -10.89
CA PHE A 141 6.93 -5.34 -11.08
C PHE A 141 8.33 -5.08 -10.51
N ALA A 142 8.86 -3.86 -10.55
CA ALA A 142 10.07 -3.52 -9.82
C ALA A 142 9.90 -3.77 -8.31
N LEU A 143 8.76 -3.39 -7.74
CA LEU A 143 8.45 -3.63 -6.33
C LEU A 143 8.35 -5.12 -5.99
N ILE A 144 7.82 -5.95 -6.90
CA ILE A 144 7.64 -7.40 -6.68
C ILE A 144 8.94 -8.17 -6.94
N ASP A 145 9.60 -7.91 -8.06
CA ASP A 145 10.66 -8.76 -8.61
C ASP A 145 12.06 -8.33 -8.14
N ASP A 146 12.27 -7.04 -7.81
CA ASP A 146 13.59 -6.52 -7.45
C ASP A 146 13.76 -6.38 -5.93
N ALA A 147 14.55 -7.28 -5.35
CA ALA A 147 14.85 -7.23 -3.92
C ALA A 147 15.62 -5.95 -3.53
N SER A 148 16.48 -5.43 -4.42
CA SER A 148 17.29 -4.24 -4.12
C SER A 148 16.42 -2.98 -4.04
N VAL A 149 15.35 -2.89 -4.84
CA VAL A 149 14.34 -1.83 -4.76
C VAL A 149 13.66 -1.87 -3.39
N ARG A 150 13.20 -3.05 -2.96
CA ARG A 150 12.54 -3.19 -1.65
C ARG A 150 13.50 -2.88 -0.49
N GLU A 151 14.73 -3.39 -0.54
CA GLU A 151 15.75 -3.10 0.49
C GLU A 151 16.07 -1.61 0.59
N GLY A 152 16.17 -0.92 -0.55
CA GLY A 152 16.34 0.53 -0.61
C GLY A 152 15.18 1.28 0.05
N MET A 153 13.94 0.88 -0.27
CA MET A 153 12.73 1.47 0.32
C MET A 153 12.65 1.22 1.84
N VAL A 154 12.97 0.00 2.30
CA VAL A 154 13.03 -0.32 3.74
C VAL A 154 14.05 0.55 4.46
N ALA A 155 15.25 0.71 3.90
CA ALA A 155 16.31 1.53 4.48
C ALA A 155 15.87 3.01 4.57
N ALA A 156 15.28 3.54 3.51
CA ALA A 156 14.76 4.89 3.46
C ALA A 156 13.61 5.13 4.47
N ALA A 157 12.66 4.18 4.55
CA ALA A 157 11.56 4.24 5.51
C ALA A 157 12.06 4.23 6.96
N ARG A 158 13.01 3.36 7.29
CA ARG A 158 13.61 3.29 8.64
C ARG A 158 14.38 4.55 9.00
N ALA A 159 15.05 5.19 8.04
CA ALA A 159 15.75 6.45 8.28
C ALA A 159 14.80 7.61 8.65
N GLN A 160 13.52 7.52 8.25
CA GLN A 160 12.51 8.52 8.63
C GLN A 160 11.78 8.19 9.94
N GLN A 161 11.91 6.97 10.45
CA GLN A 161 11.35 6.59 11.74
C GLN A 161 12.15 7.28 12.84
N THR A 162 11.88 8.57 13.04
CA THR A 162 12.28 9.23 14.28
C THR A 162 11.42 8.61 15.39
N GLY A 163 11.96 7.61 16.08
CA GLY A 163 11.27 6.87 17.15
C GLY A 163 10.82 7.73 18.35
N GLU A 164 10.80 9.04 18.17
CA GLU A 164 10.60 10.06 19.20
C GLU A 164 9.41 11.01 18.92
N ALA A 165 8.61 10.77 17.87
CA ALA A 165 7.52 11.71 17.55
C ALA A 165 6.54 11.88 18.73
N ALA A 166 6.21 10.79 19.43
CA ALA A 166 5.37 10.85 20.64
C ALA A 166 6.10 11.51 21.81
N ALA A 167 7.39 11.25 22.00
CA ALA A 167 8.21 11.88 23.03
C ALA A 167 8.40 13.37 22.74
N ALA A 168 8.74 13.72 21.48
CA ALA A 168 8.88 15.12 21.07
C ALA A 168 7.57 15.92 21.25
N LEU A 169 6.43 15.31 20.92
CA LEU A 169 5.12 15.93 21.17
C LEU A 169 4.85 16.10 22.66
N ALA A 170 5.17 15.10 23.48
CA ALA A 170 5.03 15.18 24.92
C ALA A 170 5.91 16.30 25.50
N ASP A 171 7.15 16.44 25.03
CA ASP A 171 8.08 17.51 25.47
C ASP A 171 7.55 18.90 25.10
N VAL A 172 6.97 19.06 23.91
CA VAL A 172 6.32 20.33 23.51
C VAL A 172 5.14 20.64 24.42
N VAL A 173 4.27 19.65 24.70
CA VAL A 173 3.10 19.83 25.57
C VAL A 173 3.53 20.20 27.00
N VAL A 174 4.51 19.48 27.53
CA VAL A 174 5.09 19.78 28.88
C VAL A 174 5.75 21.15 28.89
N GLY A 175 6.53 21.49 27.86
CA GLY A 175 7.17 22.81 27.75
C GLY A 175 6.17 23.97 27.74
N VAL A 176 5.07 23.85 27.03
CA VAL A 176 3.97 24.85 27.00
C VAL A 176 3.25 24.91 28.34
N ALA A 177 3.01 23.78 29.00
CA ALA A 177 2.32 23.71 30.28
C ALA A 177 3.15 24.29 31.44
N THR A 178 4.49 24.20 31.37
CA THR A 178 5.42 24.69 32.40
C THR A 178 5.90 26.12 32.17
N ALA A 179 5.63 26.69 30.99
CA ALA A 179 5.99 28.09 30.67
C ALA A 179 4.95 29.13 31.16
N ARG A 180 4.07 28.74 32.08
CA ARG A 180 3.11 29.63 32.80
C ARG A 180 3.61 29.88 34.22
#